data_1ac5dd49e2edbf4f6cc89ec01615d095
#
_entry.id   1ac5dd49e2edbf4f6cc89ec01615d095
#
_cell.length_a   1.000
_cell.length_b   1.000
_cell.length_c   1.000
_cell.angle_alpha   90.00
_cell.angle_beta   90.00
_cell.angle_gamma   90.00
#
_symmetry.space_group_name_H-M   'P 1'
#
loop_
_entity.id
_entity.type
_entity.pdbx_description
1 polymer ?
#
loop_
_entity_poly.entity_id
_entity_poly.type
_entity_poly.pdbx_seq_one_letter_code
_entity_poly.pdbx_strand_id
1 'polypeptide(L)'
;MGDVVIDRLDDQLTWYDSRSKQNQHRFKGLKYVEIVAAALIPILAAFGGVPAWVAAILGGVVVVCEAFLHLNKYQENWLTYRSTAEALKHEKFLFLAHAGAYATSANPRVLLAERIEALVSNENTKWISHQQEAAAPAQGSDENA
;
A
#
# COMPACT_ATOMS: atom_id res chain seq x y z
N MET A 1 -3.83 23.46 -25.93
CA MET A 1 -4.62 23.49 -24.70
C MET A 1 -4.84 22.04 -24.28
N GLY A 2 -4.15 21.59 -23.24
CA GLY A 2 -4.25 20.21 -22.75
C GLY A 2 -5.69 19.90 -22.35
N ASP A 3 -6.07 18.63 -22.49
CA ASP A 3 -7.37 18.16 -22.00
C ASP A 3 -7.34 18.06 -20.47
N VAL A 4 -7.97 19.00 -19.78
CA VAL A 4 -7.96 19.11 -18.31
C VAL A 4 -8.30 17.77 -17.61
N VAL A 5 -9.17 16.95 -18.22
CA VAL A 5 -9.55 15.66 -17.65
C VAL A 5 -8.41 14.65 -17.80
N ILE A 6 -7.73 14.65 -18.94
CA ILE A 6 -6.57 13.77 -19.20
C ILE A 6 -5.38 14.21 -18.36
N ASP A 7 -5.12 15.53 -18.26
CA ASP A 7 -4.04 16.06 -17.43
C ASP A 7 -4.23 15.67 -15.95
N ARG A 8 -5.46 15.79 -15.42
CA ARG A 8 -5.80 15.35 -14.06
C ARG A 8 -5.63 13.84 -13.89
N LEU A 9 -6.02 13.03 -14.88
CA LEU A 9 -5.85 11.59 -14.85
C LEU A 9 -4.36 11.21 -14.78
N ASP A 10 -3.52 11.87 -15.58
CA ASP A 10 -2.08 11.62 -15.63
C ASP A 10 -1.38 12.06 -14.32
N ASP A 11 -1.80 13.15 -13.74
CA ASP A 11 -1.32 13.61 -12.41
C ASP A 11 -1.68 12.57 -11.34
N GLN A 12 -2.92 12.12 -11.27
CA GLN A 12 -3.34 11.09 -10.32
C GLN A 12 -2.59 9.77 -10.54
N LEU A 13 -2.46 9.31 -11.78
CA LEU A 13 -1.69 8.12 -12.12
C LEU A 13 -0.25 8.20 -11.63
N THR A 14 0.42 9.31 -11.90
CA THR A 14 1.82 9.53 -11.49
C THR A 14 1.95 9.55 -9.97
N TRP A 15 1.01 10.17 -9.28
CA TRP A 15 1.00 10.23 -7.82
C TRP A 15 0.82 8.83 -7.20
N TYR A 16 -0.19 8.06 -7.65
CA TYR A 16 -0.46 6.72 -7.12
C TYR A 16 0.68 5.74 -7.45
N ASP A 17 1.23 5.79 -8.65
CA ASP A 17 2.35 4.93 -9.05
C ASP A 17 3.62 5.23 -8.22
N SER A 18 3.92 6.50 -7.98
CA SER A 18 5.05 6.93 -7.15
C SER A 18 4.87 6.50 -5.70
N ARG A 19 3.69 6.69 -5.12
CA ARG A 19 3.38 6.28 -3.74
C ARG A 19 3.43 4.76 -3.58
N SER A 20 2.89 4.01 -4.54
CA SER A 20 2.98 2.56 -4.56
C SER A 20 4.42 2.08 -4.55
N LYS A 21 5.27 2.59 -5.45
CA LYS A 21 6.70 2.24 -5.51
C LYS A 21 7.45 2.59 -4.23
N GLN A 22 7.21 3.77 -3.66
CA GLN A 22 7.86 4.20 -2.42
C GLN A 22 7.53 3.27 -1.25
N ASN A 23 6.25 2.93 -1.06
CA ASN A 23 5.82 2.02 0.00
C ASN A 23 6.36 0.60 -0.22
N GLN A 24 6.37 0.12 -1.47
CA GLN A 24 6.94 -1.17 -1.83
C GLN A 24 8.44 -1.25 -1.50
N HIS A 25 9.22 -0.21 -1.84
CA HIS A 25 10.66 -0.19 -1.54
C HIS A 25 10.93 -0.19 -0.03
N ARG A 26 10.18 0.60 0.73
CA ARG A 26 10.31 0.63 2.19
C ARG A 26 9.94 -0.71 2.83
N PHE A 27 8.84 -1.32 2.40
CA PHE A 27 8.43 -2.65 2.85
C PHE A 27 9.51 -3.69 2.57
N LYS A 28 9.97 -3.79 1.33
CA LYS A 28 10.99 -4.75 0.92
C LYS A 28 12.32 -4.53 1.67
N GLY A 29 12.77 -3.28 1.80
CA GLY A 29 14.00 -2.94 2.50
C GLY A 29 13.99 -3.40 3.96
N LEU A 30 12.94 -3.06 4.71
CA LEU A 30 12.78 -3.49 6.11
C LEU A 30 12.66 -5.02 6.22
N LYS A 31 11.93 -5.65 5.30
CA LYS A 31 11.77 -7.12 5.30
C LYS A 31 13.06 -7.86 5.00
N TYR A 32 13.91 -7.33 4.11
CA TYR A 32 15.24 -7.90 3.87
C TYR A 32 16.14 -7.79 5.11
N VAL A 33 16.17 -6.63 5.78
CA VAL A 33 16.95 -6.45 7.02
C VAL A 33 16.49 -7.44 8.09
N GLU A 34 15.19 -7.57 8.29
CA GLU A 34 14.59 -8.51 9.23
C GLU A 34 14.99 -9.97 8.94
N ILE A 35 14.84 -10.42 7.69
CA ILE A 35 15.17 -11.78 7.28
C ILE A 35 16.66 -12.09 7.49
N VAL A 36 17.54 -11.16 7.09
CA VAL A 36 18.98 -11.33 7.26
C VAL A 36 19.34 -11.38 8.75
N ALA A 37 18.82 -10.48 9.56
CA ALA A 37 19.07 -10.47 11.00
C ALA A 37 18.56 -11.77 11.65
N ALA A 38 17.36 -12.23 11.31
CA ALA A 38 16.80 -13.48 11.83
C ALA A 38 17.62 -14.71 11.43
N ALA A 39 18.12 -14.76 10.18
CA ALA A 39 18.95 -15.86 9.70
C ALA A 39 20.33 -15.91 10.36
N LEU A 40 20.90 -14.76 10.72
CA LEU A 40 22.18 -14.67 11.38
C LEU A 40 22.16 -15.21 12.83
N ILE A 41 21.03 -15.11 13.54
CA ILE A 41 20.93 -15.56 14.94
C ILE A 41 21.31 -17.04 15.10
N PRO A 42 20.71 -18.01 14.43
CA PRO A 42 21.08 -19.42 14.58
C PRO A 42 22.48 -19.74 14.04
N ILE A 43 22.92 -19.03 13.00
CA ILE A 43 24.27 -19.21 12.45
C ILE A 43 25.32 -18.80 13.50
N LEU A 44 25.19 -17.62 14.10
CA LEU A 44 26.11 -17.15 15.12
C LEU A 44 26.05 -17.99 16.40
N ALA A 45 24.89 -18.51 16.77
CA ALA A 45 24.74 -19.43 17.90
C ALA A 45 25.50 -20.75 17.70
N ALA A 46 25.61 -21.23 16.46
CA ALA A 46 26.35 -22.44 16.12
C ALA A 46 27.88 -22.26 16.23
N PHE A 47 28.38 -21.06 16.10
CA PHE A 47 29.82 -20.74 16.16
C PHE A 47 30.33 -20.46 17.58
N GLY A 48 29.90 -21.12 18.58
CA GLY A 48 30.41 -21.24 19.96
C GLY A 48 31.34 -20.17 20.60
N GLY A 49 31.61 -19.06 19.97
CA GLY A 49 32.49 -17.98 20.44
C GLY A 49 31.86 -16.59 20.35
N VAL A 50 30.62 -16.51 19.91
CA VAL A 50 29.91 -15.21 19.74
C VAL A 50 29.24 -14.85 21.06
N PRO A 51 29.48 -13.63 21.58
CA PRO A 51 28.83 -13.19 22.81
C PRO A 51 27.31 -13.13 22.67
N ALA A 52 26.57 -13.54 23.70
CA ALA A 52 25.11 -13.59 23.70
C ALA A 52 24.43 -12.24 23.40
N TRP A 53 25.07 -11.14 23.71
CA TRP A 53 24.56 -9.80 23.41
C TRP A 53 24.43 -9.52 21.90
N VAL A 54 25.23 -10.17 21.06
CA VAL A 54 25.14 -10.04 19.60
C VAL A 54 23.79 -10.61 19.11
N ALA A 55 23.43 -11.79 19.58
CA ALA A 55 22.13 -12.38 19.27
C ALA A 55 20.97 -11.54 19.82
N ALA A 56 21.13 -10.94 20.99
CA ALA A 56 20.13 -10.05 21.57
C ALA A 56 19.93 -8.77 20.73
N ILE A 57 21.01 -8.16 20.22
CA ILE A 57 20.89 -7.00 19.32
C ILE A 57 20.19 -7.38 18.01
N LEU A 58 20.57 -8.50 17.39
CA LEU A 58 19.91 -8.96 16.16
C LEU A 58 18.42 -9.25 16.38
N GLY A 59 18.07 -9.88 17.49
CA GLY A 59 16.67 -10.09 17.88
C GLY A 59 15.92 -8.77 18.08
N GLY A 60 16.54 -7.78 18.70
CA GLY A 60 15.99 -6.44 18.83
C GLY A 60 15.75 -5.76 17.48
N VAL A 61 16.67 -5.90 16.54
CA VAL A 61 16.49 -5.38 15.16
C VAL A 61 15.29 -6.03 14.48
N VAL A 62 15.12 -7.35 14.60
CA VAL A 62 13.96 -8.06 14.04
C VAL A 62 12.65 -7.51 14.60
N VAL A 63 12.54 -7.37 15.92
CA VAL A 63 11.34 -6.84 16.58
C VAL A 63 11.04 -5.41 16.14
N VAL A 64 12.05 -4.56 16.06
CA VAL A 64 11.89 -3.16 15.62
C VAL A 64 11.44 -3.10 14.16
N CYS A 65 12.06 -3.88 13.26
CA CYS A 65 11.65 -3.92 11.85
C CYS A 65 10.20 -4.36 11.70
N GLU A 66 9.79 -5.43 12.40
CA GLU A 66 8.41 -5.93 12.37
C GLU A 66 7.41 -4.90 12.93
N ALA A 67 7.77 -4.23 14.02
CA ALA A 67 6.94 -3.17 14.59
C ALA A 67 6.75 -2.01 13.58
N PHE A 68 7.82 -1.58 12.90
CA PHE A 68 7.71 -0.56 11.86
C PHE A 68 6.85 -0.99 10.67
N LEU A 69 7.00 -2.24 10.22
CA LEU A 69 6.19 -2.79 9.13
C LEU A 69 4.71 -2.83 9.51
N HIS A 70 4.41 -3.25 10.73
CA HIS A 70 3.04 -3.36 11.22
C HIS A 70 2.38 -2.00 11.45
N LEU A 71 3.08 -1.07 12.12
CA LEU A 71 2.54 0.26 12.41
C LEU A 71 2.27 1.11 11.15
N ASN A 72 3.15 1.01 10.16
CA ASN A 72 3.03 1.82 8.94
C ASN A 72 2.19 1.16 7.85
N LYS A 73 1.75 -0.10 8.02
CA LYS A 73 0.93 -0.85 7.05
C LYS A 73 1.43 -0.73 5.60
N TYR A 74 2.75 -0.71 5.41
CA TYR A 74 3.36 -0.49 4.10
C TYR A 74 2.88 -1.47 3.04
N GLN A 75 2.62 -2.73 3.42
CA GLN A 75 2.12 -3.75 2.50
C GLN A 75 0.71 -3.44 2.02
N GLU A 76 -0.19 -3.07 2.91
CA GLU A 76 -1.58 -2.73 2.56
C GLU A 76 -1.62 -1.47 1.70
N ASN A 77 -0.85 -0.45 2.09
CA ASN A 77 -0.82 0.82 1.40
C ASN A 77 -0.31 0.68 -0.05
N TRP A 78 0.81 -0.05 -0.29
CA TRP A 78 1.30 -0.18 -1.66
C TRP A 78 0.38 -1.01 -2.55
N LEU A 79 -0.30 -2.04 -2.00
CA LEU A 79 -1.31 -2.81 -2.72
C LEU A 79 -2.51 -1.95 -3.12
N THR A 80 -3.02 -1.14 -2.19
CA THR A 80 -4.13 -0.22 -2.43
C THR A 80 -3.77 0.81 -3.49
N TYR A 81 -2.64 1.50 -3.35
CA TYR A 81 -2.19 2.48 -4.33
C TYR A 81 -1.95 1.86 -5.71
N ARG A 82 -1.40 0.65 -5.76
CA ARG A 82 -1.20 -0.06 -7.01
C ARG A 82 -2.52 -0.43 -7.68
N SER A 83 -3.48 -0.95 -6.93
CA SER A 83 -4.78 -1.31 -7.49
C SER A 83 -5.53 -0.10 -8.05
N THR A 84 -5.46 1.04 -7.39
CA THR A 84 -6.04 2.31 -7.86
C THR A 84 -5.32 2.80 -9.12
N ALA A 85 -3.98 2.76 -9.14
CA ALA A 85 -3.21 3.13 -10.34
C ALA A 85 -3.55 2.25 -11.54
N GLU A 86 -3.68 0.93 -11.37
CA GLU A 86 -4.06 0.02 -12.45
C GLU A 86 -5.50 0.26 -12.92
N ALA A 87 -6.44 0.55 -12.02
CA ALA A 87 -7.81 0.93 -12.37
C ALA A 87 -7.85 2.23 -13.19
N LEU A 88 -7.08 3.24 -12.80
CA LEU A 88 -6.97 4.50 -13.56
C LEU A 88 -6.34 4.29 -14.94
N LYS A 89 -5.32 3.44 -15.07
CA LYS A 89 -4.73 3.06 -16.36
C LYS A 89 -5.76 2.36 -17.27
N HIS A 90 -6.56 1.48 -16.69
CA HIS A 90 -7.61 0.77 -17.40
C HIS A 90 -8.67 1.74 -17.95
N GLU A 91 -9.16 2.68 -17.12
CA GLU A 91 -10.10 3.72 -17.55
C GLU A 91 -9.50 4.60 -18.67
N LYS A 92 -8.23 5.00 -18.52
CA LYS A 92 -7.52 5.75 -19.57
C LYS A 92 -7.47 4.99 -20.88
N PHE A 93 -7.15 3.70 -20.85
CA PHE A 93 -7.11 2.86 -22.04
C PHE A 93 -8.49 2.76 -22.72
N LEU A 94 -9.56 2.47 -21.95
CA LEU A 94 -10.92 2.38 -22.47
C LEU A 94 -11.39 3.69 -23.08
N PHE A 95 -11.06 4.82 -22.46
CA PHE A 95 -11.40 6.14 -22.98
C PHE A 95 -10.69 6.42 -24.32
N LEU A 96 -9.37 6.19 -24.39
CA LEU A 96 -8.59 6.43 -25.62
C LEU A 96 -8.97 5.47 -26.75
N ALA A 97 -9.34 4.23 -26.42
CA ALA A 97 -9.79 3.23 -27.36
C ALA A 97 -11.25 3.40 -27.80
N HIS A 98 -11.98 4.36 -27.23
CA HIS A 98 -13.43 4.51 -27.41
C HIS A 98 -14.20 3.20 -27.17
N ALA A 99 -13.80 2.44 -26.16
CA ALA A 99 -14.31 1.12 -25.85
C ALA A 99 -15.19 1.11 -24.59
N GLY A 100 -15.94 0.01 -24.39
CA GLY A 100 -16.80 -0.18 -23.23
C GLY A 100 -17.88 0.90 -23.11
N ALA A 101 -18.05 1.47 -21.92
CA ALA A 101 -19.05 2.51 -21.67
C ALA A 101 -18.79 3.80 -22.45
N TYR A 102 -17.54 4.05 -22.87
CA TYR A 102 -17.19 5.24 -23.64
C TYR A 102 -17.62 5.16 -25.11
N ALA A 103 -17.83 3.96 -25.65
CA ALA A 103 -18.28 3.75 -27.02
C ALA A 103 -19.72 4.25 -27.25
N THR A 104 -20.56 4.19 -26.22
CA THR A 104 -21.99 4.55 -26.29
C THR A 104 -22.34 5.82 -25.53
N SER A 105 -21.38 6.43 -24.84
CA SER A 105 -21.60 7.65 -24.06
C SER A 105 -21.78 8.87 -24.96
N ALA A 106 -22.82 9.66 -24.67
CA ALA A 106 -23.01 10.97 -25.32
C ALA A 106 -21.89 11.98 -24.96
N ASN A 107 -21.33 11.85 -23.76
CA ASN A 107 -20.25 12.70 -23.25
C ASN A 107 -19.14 11.87 -22.60
N PRO A 108 -18.23 11.23 -23.38
CA PRO A 108 -17.19 10.36 -22.83
C PRO A 108 -16.27 11.04 -21.82
N ARG A 109 -16.03 12.36 -21.95
CA ARG A 109 -15.19 13.14 -21.02
C ARG A 109 -15.82 13.30 -19.65
N VAL A 110 -17.12 13.57 -19.59
CA VAL A 110 -17.86 13.68 -18.34
C VAL A 110 -17.83 12.33 -17.62
N LEU A 111 -18.12 11.26 -18.36
CA LEU A 111 -18.06 9.90 -17.83
C LEU A 111 -16.65 9.55 -17.28
N LEU A 112 -15.60 9.94 -17.99
CA LEU A 112 -14.21 9.72 -17.52
C LEU A 112 -13.96 10.50 -16.20
N ALA A 113 -14.35 11.76 -16.13
CA ALA A 113 -14.17 12.56 -14.93
C ALA A 113 -14.90 11.96 -13.72
N GLU A 114 -16.15 11.53 -13.89
CA GLU A 114 -16.93 10.87 -12.85
C GLU A 114 -16.28 9.56 -12.37
N ARG A 115 -15.74 8.75 -13.28
CA ARG A 115 -15.07 7.50 -12.95
C ARG A 115 -13.74 7.72 -12.22
N ILE A 116 -12.94 8.72 -12.64
CA ILE A 116 -11.71 9.10 -11.94
C ILE A 116 -12.04 9.50 -10.51
N GLU A 117 -13.00 10.40 -10.32
CA GLU A 117 -13.39 10.85 -8.97
C GLU A 117 -13.97 9.72 -8.12
N ALA A 118 -14.73 8.80 -8.71
CA ALA A 118 -15.24 7.62 -7.99
C ALA A 118 -14.11 6.69 -7.52
N LEU A 119 -13.09 6.45 -8.33
CA LEU A 119 -11.93 5.62 -7.96
C LEU A 119 -11.13 6.27 -6.83
N VAL A 120 -10.84 7.57 -6.93
CA VAL A 120 -10.09 8.33 -5.92
C VAL A 120 -10.89 8.44 -4.60
N SER A 121 -12.20 8.71 -4.69
CA SER A 121 -13.08 8.82 -3.52
C SER A 121 -13.24 7.47 -2.79
N ASN A 122 -13.34 6.37 -3.53
CA ASN A 122 -13.48 5.02 -2.95
C ASN A 122 -12.21 4.63 -2.17
N GLU A 123 -11.03 5.00 -2.66
CA GLU A 123 -9.77 4.78 -1.95
C GLU A 123 -9.73 5.57 -0.64
N ASN A 124 -10.13 6.84 -0.65
CA ASN A 124 -10.20 7.69 0.53
C ASN A 124 -11.16 7.13 1.60
N THR A 125 -12.29 6.60 1.20
CA THR A 125 -13.28 5.99 2.10
C THR A 125 -12.73 4.71 2.75
N LYS A 126 -12.05 3.87 2.00
CA LYS A 126 -11.38 2.66 2.54
C LYS A 126 -10.31 3.01 3.55
N TRP A 127 -9.52 4.06 3.28
CA TRP A 127 -8.49 4.52 4.21
C TRP A 127 -9.08 4.98 5.56
N ILE A 128 -10.19 5.73 5.53
CA ILE A 128 -10.89 6.19 6.74
C ILE A 128 -11.45 5.01 7.53
N SER A 129 -12.08 4.03 6.88
CA SER A 129 -12.65 2.86 7.56
C SER A 129 -11.56 2.00 8.24
N HIS A 130 -10.43 1.78 7.58
CA HIS A 130 -9.30 1.05 8.17
C HIS A 130 -8.68 1.78 9.36
N GLN A 131 -8.64 3.11 9.35
CA GLN A 131 -8.20 3.87 10.52
C GLN A 131 -9.17 3.79 11.69
N GLN A 132 -10.47 3.80 11.42
CA GLN A 132 -11.50 3.65 12.44
C GLN A 132 -11.50 2.26 13.08
N GLU A 133 -11.32 1.20 12.29
CA GLU A 133 -11.15 -0.16 12.80
C GLU A 133 -9.90 -0.31 13.67
N ALA A 134 -8.79 0.31 13.28
CA ALA A 134 -7.55 0.30 14.06
C ALA A 134 -7.64 1.12 15.36
N ALA A 135 -8.52 2.12 15.42
CA ALA A 135 -8.75 2.97 16.59
C ALA A 135 -9.87 2.45 17.50
N ALA A 136 -10.68 1.46 17.07
CA ALA A 136 -11.69 0.86 17.90
C ALA A 136 -11.03 0.05 19.04
N PRO A 137 -11.31 0.37 20.32
CA PRO A 137 -10.80 -0.45 21.42
C PRO A 137 -11.40 -1.85 21.28
N ALA A 138 -10.57 -2.87 21.51
CA ALA A 138 -11.01 -4.25 21.60
C ALA A 138 -12.13 -4.33 22.64
N GLN A 139 -13.38 -4.26 22.19
CA GLN A 139 -14.52 -4.41 23.07
C GLN A 139 -14.58 -5.86 23.54
N GLY A 140 -14.46 -5.97 24.83
CA GLY A 140 -14.30 -7.16 25.63
C GLY A 140 -15.19 -8.34 25.22
N SER A 141 -14.54 -9.45 25.13
CA SER A 141 -15.10 -10.78 25.34
C SER A 141 -15.23 -11.09 26.86
N ASP A 142 -15.86 -10.19 27.59
CA ASP A 142 -16.18 -10.42 29.02
C ASP A 142 -17.66 -10.12 29.28
N GLU A 143 -18.53 -10.96 28.70
CA GLU A 143 -19.87 -11.12 29.24
C GLU A 143 -20.42 -12.49 28.86
N ASN A 144 -19.98 -13.51 29.59
CA ASN A 144 -20.72 -14.72 29.95
C ASN A 144 -19.84 -15.62 30.83
N ALA A 145 -19.81 -15.29 32.13
CA ALA A 145 -19.54 -16.26 33.18
C ALA A 145 -20.80 -16.40 34.02
#